data_a0e43c5728f3b94443d4e62295feb032
#
_entry.id   a0e43c5728f3b94443d4e62295feb032
#
_cell.length_a   1.000
_cell.length_b   1.000
_cell.length_c   1.000
_cell.angle_alpha   90.00
_cell.angle_beta   90.00
_cell.angle_gamma   90.00
#
_symmetry.space_group_name_H-M   'P 1'
#
loop_
_entity.id
_entity.type
_entity.pdbx_description
1 polymer ?
#
loop_
_entity_poly.entity_id
_entity_poly.type
_entity_poly.pdbx_seq_one_letter_code
_entity_poly.pdbx_strand_id
1 'polypeptide(L)'
;MVKVSVIIPVYNVEKFIIRCVESVINQTYENIEIIIVDDGSTDNCPKLCDESAVQDNRIKVIHKENGGLTSARIAGLNSAVGEFILFVDSDDYIEKNMIELMVDEIEKNYCDLVMCSYFLDNKDGIKPISLNTNGSFDGQSKIVSSYIETILSCVRGKIKLPGFMWVRLFKREFIEDSFFVSEREYFTEDDIFNIKYALKCNKISIIDVPLYHYCFNENSLSNSYRKNKFDMLIHRADYICDYLKRQRLSVSNDRIIMMYLSALFLGIDNEVLLGNKESFRKKAITMMEYSSVKKHFKLSNLKYMSNSSILSFLLLKLRFYNLLFEIRSNRLRNK
;
A
#
# COMPACT_ATOMS: atom_id res chain seq x y z
N MET A 1 -26.01 1.31 -14.47
CA MET A 1 -25.13 0.63 -13.46
C MET A 1 -23.71 0.65 -13.98
N VAL A 2 -22.81 1.18 -13.20
CA VAL A 2 -21.37 1.29 -13.46
C VAL A 2 -20.75 -0.11 -13.53
N LYS A 3 -19.91 -0.41 -14.51
CA LYS A 3 -19.18 -1.69 -14.56
C LYS A 3 -17.86 -1.58 -13.82
N VAL A 4 -17.57 -2.54 -12.92
CA VAL A 4 -16.33 -2.62 -12.16
C VAL A 4 -15.49 -3.80 -12.64
N SER A 5 -14.21 -3.55 -12.96
CA SER A 5 -13.22 -4.61 -13.20
C SER A 5 -12.45 -4.85 -11.92
N VAL A 6 -12.53 -6.06 -11.39
CA VAL A 6 -11.74 -6.50 -10.24
C VAL A 6 -10.50 -7.22 -10.74
N ILE A 7 -9.31 -6.70 -10.44
CA ILE A 7 -8.04 -7.25 -10.88
C ILE A 7 -7.35 -7.93 -9.70
N ILE A 8 -7.06 -9.23 -9.86
CA ILE A 8 -6.44 -10.07 -8.83
C ILE A 8 -5.08 -10.56 -9.35
N PRO A 9 -3.96 -9.93 -8.98
CA PRO A 9 -2.62 -10.43 -9.28
C PRO A 9 -2.31 -11.65 -8.43
N VAL A 10 -1.82 -12.73 -9.04
CA VAL A 10 -1.57 -14.03 -8.39
C VAL A 10 -0.13 -14.45 -8.60
N TYR A 11 0.57 -14.82 -7.52
CA TYR A 11 1.88 -15.46 -7.59
C TYR A 11 2.16 -16.31 -6.36
N ASN A 12 2.19 -17.64 -6.50
CA ASN A 12 2.51 -18.62 -5.44
C ASN A 12 1.70 -18.43 -4.14
N VAL A 13 0.38 -18.39 -4.25
CA VAL A 13 -0.57 -18.18 -3.15
C VAL A 13 -1.68 -19.24 -3.13
N GLU A 14 -1.39 -20.47 -3.52
CA GLU A 14 -2.36 -21.58 -3.66
C GLU A 14 -3.25 -21.78 -2.43
N LYS A 15 -2.76 -21.43 -1.23
CA LYS A 15 -3.51 -21.58 0.03
C LYS A 15 -4.59 -20.52 0.24
N PHE A 16 -4.54 -19.43 -0.50
CA PHE A 16 -5.36 -18.23 -0.26
C PHE A 16 -6.28 -17.89 -1.44
N ILE A 17 -5.85 -18.20 -2.66
CA ILE A 17 -6.50 -17.74 -3.90
C ILE A 17 -7.98 -18.09 -3.97
N ILE A 18 -8.41 -19.27 -3.54
CA ILE A 18 -9.83 -19.68 -3.62
C ILE A 18 -10.67 -18.78 -2.72
N ARG A 19 -10.25 -18.52 -1.46
CA ARG A 19 -10.96 -17.61 -0.56
C ARG A 19 -11.06 -16.21 -1.15
N CYS A 20 -9.99 -15.71 -1.74
CA CYS A 20 -9.96 -14.41 -2.41
C CYS A 20 -11.01 -14.35 -3.54
N VAL A 21 -10.94 -15.28 -4.48
CA VAL A 21 -11.83 -15.34 -5.65
C VAL A 21 -13.29 -15.49 -5.23
N GLU A 22 -13.58 -16.39 -4.28
CA GLU A 22 -14.94 -16.60 -3.76
C GLU A 22 -15.50 -15.31 -3.11
N SER A 23 -14.68 -14.51 -2.43
CA SER A 23 -15.13 -13.25 -1.86
C SER A 23 -15.55 -12.23 -2.91
N VAL A 24 -14.94 -12.29 -4.10
CA VAL A 24 -15.29 -11.42 -5.24
C VAL A 24 -16.48 -11.96 -6.02
N ILE A 25 -16.57 -13.27 -6.23
CA ILE A 25 -17.73 -13.92 -6.89
C ILE A 25 -19.03 -13.60 -6.14
N ASN A 26 -18.96 -13.64 -4.80
CA ASN A 26 -20.12 -13.47 -3.90
C ASN A 26 -20.44 -12.01 -3.55
N GLN A 27 -19.95 -11.03 -4.32
CA GLN A 27 -20.32 -9.63 -4.12
C GLN A 27 -21.80 -9.40 -4.41
N THR A 28 -22.44 -8.52 -3.62
CA THR A 28 -23.84 -8.10 -3.84
C THR A 28 -24.00 -7.25 -5.10
N TYR A 29 -22.95 -6.61 -5.55
CA TYR A 29 -22.92 -5.85 -6.80
C TYR A 29 -22.63 -6.77 -7.99
N GLU A 30 -23.60 -6.94 -8.90
CA GLU A 30 -23.52 -7.96 -9.97
C GLU A 30 -22.73 -7.51 -11.21
N ASN A 31 -22.72 -6.20 -11.51
CA ASN A 31 -22.09 -5.69 -12.75
C ASN A 31 -20.57 -5.59 -12.63
N ILE A 32 -19.93 -6.73 -12.40
CA ILE A 32 -18.49 -6.88 -12.29
C ILE A 32 -17.94 -7.80 -13.38
N GLU A 33 -16.66 -7.62 -13.71
CA GLU A 33 -15.80 -8.62 -14.31
C GLU A 33 -14.61 -8.89 -13.41
N ILE A 34 -14.10 -10.11 -13.40
CA ILE A 34 -13.01 -10.55 -12.55
C ILE A 34 -11.85 -10.96 -13.44
N ILE A 35 -10.69 -10.30 -13.27
CA ILE A 35 -9.51 -10.55 -14.07
C ILE A 35 -8.43 -11.08 -13.15
N ILE A 36 -8.19 -12.38 -13.22
CA ILE A 36 -7.14 -13.06 -12.48
C ILE A 36 -5.88 -13.07 -13.35
N VAL A 37 -4.79 -12.55 -12.83
CA VAL A 37 -3.52 -12.51 -13.56
C VAL A 37 -2.50 -13.38 -12.82
N ASP A 38 -2.28 -14.58 -13.31
CA ASP A 38 -1.24 -15.47 -12.82
C ASP A 38 0.12 -15.04 -13.40
N ASP A 39 0.96 -14.51 -12.55
CA ASP A 39 2.29 -13.96 -12.89
C ASP A 39 3.36 -15.04 -12.86
N GLY A 40 3.09 -16.19 -13.50
CA GLY A 40 4.03 -17.30 -13.64
C GLY A 40 4.22 -18.08 -12.35
N SER A 41 3.13 -18.41 -11.64
CA SER A 41 3.17 -19.23 -10.44
C SER A 41 3.74 -20.63 -10.71
N THR A 42 4.46 -21.18 -9.73
CA THR A 42 5.06 -22.52 -9.78
C THR A 42 4.38 -23.53 -8.86
N ASP A 43 3.37 -23.08 -8.12
CA ASP A 43 2.47 -23.90 -7.28
C ASP A 43 1.18 -24.27 -8.04
N ASN A 44 0.09 -24.64 -7.33
CA ASN A 44 -1.17 -24.99 -7.95
C ASN A 44 -2.03 -23.78 -8.40
N CYS A 45 -1.58 -22.54 -8.23
CA CYS A 45 -2.35 -21.34 -8.62
C CYS A 45 -2.85 -21.38 -10.06
N PRO A 46 -2.05 -21.72 -11.11
CA PRO A 46 -2.55 -21.73 -12.49
C PRO A 46 -3.80 -22.60 -12.63
N LYS A 47 -3.75 -23.81 -12.11
CA LYS A 47 -4.90 -24.74 -12.15
C LYS A 47 -6.12 -24.24 -11.40
N LEU A 48 -5.91 -23.67 -10.18
CA LEU A 48 -6.99 -23.13 -9.36
C LEU A 48 -7.67 -21.92 -10.02
N CYS A 49 -6.90 -21.08 -10.70
CA CYS A 49 -7.43 -19.96 -11.47
C CYS A 49 -8.32 -20.43 -12.63
N ASP A 50 -7.86 -21.42 -13.40
CA ASP A 50 -8.63 -21.99 -14.51
C ASP A 50 -9.91 -22.67 -14.02
N GLU A 51 -9.85 -23.44 -12.94
CA GLU A 51 -11.02 -24.07 -12.31
C GLU A 51 -12.05 -23.01 -11.86
N SER A 52 -11.61 -21.88 -11.32
CA SER A 52 -12.49 -20.77 -10.96
C SER A 52 -13.17 -20.14 -12.19
N ALA A 53 -12.46 -20.00 -13.31
CA ALA A 53 -13.05 -19.46 -14.55
C ALA A 53 -14.09 -20.39 -15.18
N VAL A 54 -14.00 -21.69 -14.94
CA VAL A 54 -15.05 -22.63 -15.38
C VAL A 54 -16.33 -22.48 -14.55
N GLN A 55 -16.21 -22.08 -13.27
CA GLN A 55 -17.35 -21.96 -12.35
C GLN A 55 -18.11 -20.64 -12.53
N ASP A 56 -17.46 -19.55 -12.96
CA ASP A 56 -18.09 -18.24 -13.11
C ASP A 56 -17.62 -17.54 -14.40
N ASN A 57 -18.57 -17.28 -15.29
CA ASN A 57 -18.32 -16.68 -16.61
C ASN A 57 -17.87 -15.21 -16.57
N ARG A 58 -17.95 -14.54 -15.43
CA ARG A 58 -17.41 -13.20 -15.21
C ARG A 58 -15.88 -13.22 -15.03
N ILE A 59 -15.28 -14.41 -14.84
CA ILE A 59 -13.84 -14.56 -14.63
C ILE A 59 -13.12 -14.71 -15.96
N LYS A 60 -12.04 -13.95 -16.10
CA LYS A 60 -11.03 -14.07 -17.15
C LYS A 60 -9.68 -14.33 -16.51
N VAL A 61 -8.97 -15.38 -16.93
CA VAL A 61 -7.62 -15.68 -16.48
C VAL A 61 -6.59 -15.27 -17.52
N ILE A 62 -5.49 -14.70 -17.07
CA ILE A 62 -4.33 -14.34 -17.88
C ILE A 62 -3.10 -15.01 -17.24
N HIS A 63 -2.49 -15.94 -17.95
CA HIS A 63 -1.19 -16.53 -17.56
C HIS A 63 -0.07 -15.78 -18.27
N LYS A 64 0.97 -15.39 -17.53
CA LYS A 64 2.13 -14.70 -18.10
C LYS A 64 3.44 -15.12 -17.40
N GLU A 65 4.56 -14.87 -18.02
CA GLU A 65 5.87 -15.01 -17.36
C GLU A 65 5.99 -14.02 -16.19
N ASN A 66 6.67 -14.43 -15.11
CA ASN A 66 6.84 -13.62 -13.91
C ASN A 66 7.53 -12.29 -14.20
N GLY A 67 6.76 -11.22 -14.09
CA GLY A 67 7.19 -9.84 -14.24
C GLY A 67 7.07 -9.01 -12.96
N GLY A 68 6.50 -9.59 -11.88
CA GLY A 68 6.24 -8.94 -10.61
C GLY A 68 4.86 -8.33 -10.50
N LEU A 69 4.50 -7.91 -9.29
CA LEU A 69 3.17 -7.41 -8.92
C LEU A 69 2.68 -6.29 -9.84
N THR A 70 3.53 -5.30 -10.08
CA THR A 70 3.22 -4.16 -10.96
C THR A 70 2.90 -4.63 -12.39
N SER A 71 3.69 -5.58 -12.92
CA SER A 71 3.48 -6.15 -14.25
C SER A 71 2.15 -6.90 -14.35
N ALA A 72 1.78 -7.65 -13.31
CA ALA A 72 0.50 -8.34 -13.24
C ALA A 72 -0.68 -7.35 -13.19
N ARG A 73 -0.59 -6.29 -12.39
CA ARG A 73 -1.62 -5.24 -12.33
C ARG A 73 -1.82 -4.54 -13.69
N ILE A 74 -0.73 -4.22 -14.41
CA ILE A 74 -0.80 -3.63 -15.76
C ILE A 74 -1.44 -4.61 -16.75
N ALA A 75 -1.09 -5.89 -16.73
CA ALA A 75 -1.69 -6.89 -17.60
C ALA A 75 -3.22 -7.01 -17.36
N GLY A 76 -3.64 -7.00 -16.11
CA GLY A 76 -5.06 -6.96 -15.75
C GLY A 76 -5.75 -5.70 -16.23
N LEU A 77 -5.16 -4.53 -16.01
CA LEU A 77 -5.70 -3.23 -16.44
C LEU A 77 -5.89 -3.16 -17.96
N ASN A 78 -4.93 -3.67 -18.74
CA ASN A 78 -5.02 -3.70 -20.19
C ASN A 78 -6.16 -4.59 -20.72
N SER A 79 -6.60 -5.55 -19.90
CA SER A 79 -7.73 -6.44 -20.21
C SER A 79 -9.07 -5.93 -19.69
N ALA A 80 -9.05 -4.95 -18.79
CA ALA A 80 -10.22 -4.41 -18.12
C ALA A 80 -11.08 -3.56 -19.05
N VAL A 81 -12.40 -3.75 -18.98
CA VAL A 81 -13.39 -2.95 -19.74
C VAL A 81 -14.35 -2.18 -18.81
N GLY A 82 -14.25 -2.37 -17.51
CA GLY A 82 -15.04 -1.65 -16.51
C GLY A 82 -14.71 -0.15 -16.47
N GLU A 83 -15.69 0.64 -16.08
CA GLU A 83 -15.52 2.08 -15.86
C GLU A 83 -14.66 2.37 -14.62
N PHE A 84 -14.72 1.47 -13.64
CA PHE A 84 -13.92 1.53 -12.42
C PHE A 84 -13.08 0.27 -12.22
N ILE A 85 -11.95 0.44 -11.57
CA ILE A 85 -10.98 -0.61 -11.27
C ILE A 85 -10.86 -0.79 -9.76
N LEU A 86 -10.97 -2.03 -9.29
CA LEU A 86 -10.63 -2.47 -7.95
C LEU A 86 -9.47 -3.46 -8.04
N PHE A 87 -8.40 -3.23 -7.29
CA PHE A 87 -7.32 -4.22 -7.10
C PHE A 87 -7.58 -4.99 -5.82
N VAL A 88 -7.46 -6.31 -5.88
CA VAL A 88 -7.56 -7.20 -4.70
C VAL A 88 -6.31 -8.08 -4.67
N ASP A 89 -5.54 -8.02 -3.61
CA ASP A 89 -4.35 -8.87 -3.47
C ASP A 89 -4.80 -10.32 -3.17
N SER A 90 -4.20 -11.30 -3.79
CA SER A 90 -4.68 -12.68 -3.85
C SER A 90 -4.56 -13.48 -2.54
N ASP A 91 -3.87 -12.96 -1.53
CA ASP A 91 -3.79 -13.51 -0.18
C ASP A 91 -4.84 -12.91 0.79
N ASP A 92 -5.62 -11.93 0.32
CA ASP A 92 -6.66 -11.21 1.07
C ASP A 92 -8.08 -11.63 0.65
N TYR A 93 -9.11 -11.00 1.23
CA TYR A 93 -10.51 -11.14 0.84
C TYR A 93 -11.32 -9.89 1.19
N ILE A 94 -12.53 -9.78 0.63
CA ILE A 94 -13.36 -8.58 0.76
C ILE A 94 -14.75 -8.90 1.33
N GLU A 95 -15.35 -7.91 2.03
CA GLU A 95 -16.72 -8.00 2.51
C GLU A 95 -17.72 -8.06 1.36
N LYS A 96 -18.83 -8.79 1.52
CA LYS A 96 -19.83 -9.06 0.47
C LYS A 96 -20.40 -7.81 -0.19
N ASN A 97 -20.46 -6.70 0.51
CA ASN A 97 -21.04 -5.44 0.06
C ASN A 97 -20.00 -4.35 -0.23
N MET A 98 -18.71 -4.71 -0.35
CA MET A 98 -17.65 -3.72 -0.56
C MET A 98 -17.87 -2.96 -1.86
N ILE A 99 -18.05 -3.66 -2.97
CA ILE A 99 -18.19 -3.02 -4.29
C ILE A 99 -19.47 -2.18 -4.34
N GLU A 100 -20.58 -2.71 -3.82
CA GLU A 100 -21.87 -2.01 -3.76
C GLU A 100 -21.75 -0.67 -3.02
N LEU A 101 -21.23 -0.67 -1.78
CA LEU A 101 -21.08 0.55 -0.98
C LEU A 101 -20.14 1.57 -1.64
N MET A 102 -19.07 1.11 -2.29
CA MET A 102 -18.14 2.01 -2.97
C MET A 102 -18.75 2.60 -4.25
N VAL A 103 -19.55 1.82 -5.00
CA VAL A 103 -20.25 2.30 -6.19
C VAL A 103 -21.37 3.27 -5.80
N ASP A 104 -22.15 2.96 -4.76
CA ASP A 104 -23.17 3.86 -4.23
C ASP A 104 -22.60 5.23 -3.87
N GLU A 105 -21.41 5.24 -3.24
CA GLU A 105 -20.71 6.48 -2.91
C GLU A 105 -20.28 7.25 -4.16
N ILE A 106 -19.82 6.54 -5.22
CA ILE A 106 -19.49 7.15 -6.52
C ILE A 106 -20.72 7.79 -7.16
N GLU A 107 -21.81 7.04 -7.27
CA GLU A 107 -23.03 7.49 -7.93
C GLU A 107 -23.69 8.65 -7.18
N LYS A 108 -23.70 8.59 -5.84
CA LYS A 108 -24.29 9.64 -4.98
C LYS A 108 -23.48 10.94 -5.02
N ASN A 109 -22.17 10.85 -5.00
CA ASN A 109 -21.28 12.00 -4.81
C ASN A 109 -20.50 12.39 -6.08
N TYR A 110 -20.63 11.64 -7.18
CA TYR A 110 -19.88 11.86 -8.44
C TYR A 110 -18.38 11.90 -8.21
N CYS A 111 -17.85 10.89 -7.51
CA CYS A 111 -16.44 10.81 -7.16
C CYS A 111 -15.61 10.12 -8.24
N ASP A 112 -14.35 10.53 -8.38
CA ASP A 112 -13.37 9.90 -9.26
C ASP A 112 -12.61 8.78 -8.56
N LEU A 113 -12.61 8.82 -7.22
CA LEU A 113 -11.98 7.85 -6.34
C LEU A 113 -12.80 7.71 -5.06
N VAL A 114 -13.09 6.48 -4.67
CA VAL A 114 -13.60 6.16 -3.34
C VAL A 114 -12.59 5.31 -2.60
N MET A 115 -12.37 5.60 -1.34
CA MET A 115 -11.52 4.83 -0.44
C MET A 115 -12.34 4.31 0.74
N CYS A 116 -12.19 3.02 1.07
CA CYS A 116 -12.78 2.43 2.28
C CYS A 116 -11.73 2.16 3.36
N SER A 117 -12.19 1.74 4.53
CA SER A 117 -11.34 1.21 5.60
C SER A 117 -11.16 -0.30 5.46
N TYR A 118 -10.43 -0.93 6.39
CA TYR A 118 -10.07 -2.34 6.30
C TYR A 118 -10.01 -3.01 7.67
N PHE A 119 -10.04 -4.33 7.68
CA PHE A 119 -9.70 -5.17 8.82
C PHE A 119 -8.25 -5.61 8.74
N LEU A 120 -7.57 -5.63 9.87
CA LEU A 120 -6.31 -6.35 10.04
C LEU A 120 -6.65 -7.75 10.55
N ASP A 121 -6.45 -8.75 9.70
CA ASP A 121 -6.74 -10.15 9.98
C ASP A 121 -5.43 -10.89 10.27
N ASN A 122 -5.17 -11.18 11.53
CA ASN A 122 -3.94 -11.82 11.99
C ASN A 122 -4.21 -12.92 13.02
N LYS A 123 -3.16 -13.56 13.53
CA LYS A 123 -3.24 -14.66 14.51
C LYS A 123 -3.98 -14.28 15.80
N ASP A 124 -4.04 -13.00 16.15
CA ASP A 124 -4.72 -12.48 17.34
C ASP A 124 -6.21 -12.19 17.10
N GLY A 125 -6.69 -12.40 15.87
CA GLY A 125 -8.06 -12.17 15.43
C GLY A 125 -8.21 -11.02 14.45
N ILE A 126 -9.44 -10.72 14.08
CA ILE A 126 -9.82 -9.70 13.10
C ILE A 126 -10.10 -8.39 13.83
N LYS A 127 -9.40 -7.32 13.45
CA LYS A 127 -9.52 -5.98 14.06
C LYS A 127 -9.86 -4.94 13.01
N PRO A 128 -10.97 -4.19 13.15
CA PRO A 128 -11.26 -3.08 12.26
C PRO A 128 -10.24 -1.94 12.47
N ILE A 129 -9.79 -1.35 11.38
CA ILE A 129 -8.91 -0.18 11.37
C ILE A 129 -9.73 1.03 10.94
N SER A 130 -9.92 1.99 11.82
CA SER A 130 -10.55 3.27 11.46
C SER A 130 -9.54 4.20 10.76
N LEU A 131 -9.98 4.87 9.71
CA LEU A 131 -9.23 5.91 9.04
C LEU A 131 -9.27 7.24 9.80
N ASN A 132 -10.16 7.33 10.81
CA ASN A 132 -10.42 8.53 11.60
C ASN A 132 -10.80 9.76 10.74
N THR A 133 -11.36 9.51 9.58
CA THR A 133 -11.86 10.53 8.67
C THR A 133 -12.92 9.94 7.74
N ASN A 134 -13.93 10.72 7.44
CA ASN A 134 -15.01 10.39 6.53
C ASN A 134 -15.40 11.64 5.75
N GLY A 135 -15.89 11.48 4.52
CA GLY A 135 -16.31 12.59 3.66
C GLY A 135 -15.45 12.80 2.43
N SER A 136 -15.54 13.97 1.80
CA SER A 136 -14.95 14.20 0.49
C SER A 136 -13.91 15.32 0.45
N PHE A 137 -12.95 15.16 -0.46
CA PHE A 137 -11.98 16.17 -0.87
C PHE A 137 -12.38 16.65 -2.26
N ASP A 138 -12.85 17.90 -2.37
CA ASP A 138 -13.43 18.47 -3.56
C ASP A 138 -12.53 19.59 -4.11
N GLY A 139 -12.12 19.45 -5.36
CA GLY A 139 -11.20 20.34 -6.05
C GLY A 139 -9.71 20.09 -5.75
N GLN A 140 -8.87 20.41 -6.73
CA GLN A 140 -7.43 20.12 -6.73
C GLN A 140 -6.70 20.67 -5.50
N SER A 141 -7.05 21.86 -5.04
CA SER A 141 -6.41 22.49 -3.88
C SER A 141 -6.59 21.65 -2.61
N LYS A 142 -7.81 21.15 -2.34
CA LYS A 142 -8.06 20.28 -1.18
C LYS A 142 -7.44 18.89 -1.34
N ILE A 143 -7.44 18.35 -2.56
CA ILE A 143 -6.80 17.06 -2.83
C ILE A 143 -5.31 17.14 -2.53
N VAL A 144 -4.63 18.18 -2.98
CA VAL A 144 -3.19 18.35 -2.72
C VAL A 144 -2.91 18.63 -1.25
N SER A 145 -3.57 19.64 -0.66
CA SER A 145 -3.26 20.11 0.70
C SER A 145 -3.76 19.20 1.81
N SER A 146 -4.64 18.27 1.51
CA SER A 146 -5.24 17.39 2.53
C SER A 146 -5.06 15.91 2.19
N TYR A 147 -5.64 15.42 1.08
CA TYR A 147 -5.59 14.00 0.76
C TYR A 147 -4.16 13.50 0.49
N ILE A 148 -3.42 14.15 -0.43
CA ILE A 148 -2.04 13.73 -0.77
C ILE A 148 -1.14 13.81 0.47
N GLU A 149 -1.24 14.86 1.27
CA GLU A 149 -0.46 14.95 2.50
C GLU A 149 -0.72 13.79 3.46
N THR A 150 -1.98 13.31 3.55
CA THR A 150 -2.29 12.21 4.47
C THR A 150 -1.69 10.87 4.06
N ILE A 151 -1.40 10.64 2.79
CA ILE A 151 -0.77 9.40 2.31
C ILE A 151 0.77 9.42 2.36
N LEU A 152 1.40 10.59 2.46
CA LEU A 152 2.88 10.70 2.40
C LEU A 152 3.60 10.03 3.57
N SER A 153 3.22 10.37 4.79
CA SER A 153 3.89 9.85 5.98
C SER A 153 3.08 10.06 7.25
N CYS A 154 3.40 9.26 8.28
CA CYS A 154 2.81 9.43 9.61
C CYS A 154 3.49 10.59 10.34
N VAL A 155 2.71 11.59 10.74
CA VAL A 155 3.13 12.71 11.59
C VAL A 155 2.28 12.71 12.86
N ARG A 156 2.93 12.88 14.02
CA ARG A 156 2.23 12.90 15.31
C ARG A 156 1.09 13.92 15.33
N GLY A 157 -0.08 13.47 15.76
CA GLY A 157 -1.28 14.30 15.83
C GLY A 157 -1.95 14.64 14.49
N LYS A 158 -1.47 14.08 13.39
CA LYS A 158 -2.07 14.23 12.06
C LYS A 158 -2.63 12.91 11.54
N ILE A 159 -3.71 12.97 10.78
CA ILE A 159 -4.29 11.80 10.10
C ILE A 159 -3.28 11.22 9.12
N LYS A 160 -3.18 9.90 9.09
CA LYS A 160 -2.44 9.13 8.09
C LYS A 160 -3.41 8.17 7.42
N LEU A 161 -3.59 8.33 6.11
CA LEU A 161 -4.31 7.37 5.29
C LEU A 161 -3.34 6.31 4.74
N PRO A 162 -3.76 5.06 4.63
CA PRO A 162 -2.95 4.03 4.00
C PRO A 162 -2.70 4.35 2.52
N GLY A 163 -1.49 4.04 2.04
CA GLY A 163 -1.12 4.16 0.63
C GLY A 163 -1.49 2.95 -0.22
N PHE A 164 -2.19 1.97 0.32
CA PHE A 164 -2.53 0.72 -0.37
C PHE A 164 -3.51 0.93 -1.53
N MET A 165 -3.31 0.26 -2.66
CA MET A 165 -4.24 0.33 -3.79
C MET A 165 -5.56 -0.39 -3.51
N TRP A 166 -5.53 -1.49 -2.79
CA TRP A 166 -6.66 -2.40 -2.59
C TRP A 166 -7.83 -1.85 -1.74
N VAL A 167 -7.67 -0.75 -1.01
CA VAL A 167 -8.80 -0.04 -0.35
C VAL A 167 -9.47 1.00 -1.25
N ARG A 168 -9.17 1.02 -2.53
CA ARG A 168 -9.59 2.10 -3.45
C ARG A 168 -10.29 1.58 -4.69
N LEU A 169 -11.39 2.24 -5.06
CA LEU A 169 -12.09 2.07 -6.32
C LEU A 169 -11.75 3.25 -7.23
N PHE A 170 -11.05 2.97 -8.32
CA PHE A 170 -10.44 3.95 -9.21
C PHE A 170 -11.24 4.12 -10.48
N LYS A 171 -11.52 5.33 -10.91
CA LYS A 171 -12.06 5.61 -12.24
C LYS A 171 -11.00 5.26 -13.30
N ARG A 172 -11.29 4.29 -14.18
CA ARG A 172 -10.32 3.70 -15.11
C ARG A 172 -9.71 4.72 -16.06
N GLU A 173 -10.49 5.66 -16.59
CA GLU A 173 -10.02 6.66 -17.56
C GLU A 173 -8.88 7.56 -17.06
N PHE A 174 -8.68 7.65 -15.71
CA PHE A 174 -7.63 8.46 -15.11
C PHE A 174 -6.35 7.66 -14.84
N ILE A 175 -6.38 6.35 -15.02
CA ILE A 175 -5.19 5.51 -14.82
C ILE A 175 -4.31 5.56 -16.05
N GLU A 176 -3.04 5.91 -15.86
CA GLU A 176 -2.01 5.90 -16.89
C GLU A 176 -0.94 4.87 -16.55
N ASP A 177 -0.39 4.17 -17.54
CA ASP A 177 0.70 3.21 -17.35
C ASP A 177 1.91 3.85 -16.66
N SER A 178 2.14 5.14 -16.91
CA SER A 178 3.20 5.93 -16.28
C SER A 178 3.06 6.08 -14.75
N PHE A 179 1.90 5.73 -14.17
CA PHE A 179 1.68 5.78 -12.71
C PHE A 179 2.33 4.60 -12.01
N PHE A 180 2.42 3.48 -12.71
CA PHE A 180 3.03 2.28 -12.19
C PHE A 180 4.56 2.41 -12.20
N VAL A 181 5.16 2.10 -11.08
CA VAL A 181 6.60 1.95 -10.91
C VAL A 181 6.89 0.57 -10.32
N SER A 182 8.06 0.01 -10.59
CA SER A 182 8.37 -1.35 -10.19
C SER A 182 8.50 -1.48 -8.65
N GLU A 183 7.79 -2.44 -8.07
CA GLU A 183 7.95 -2.85 -6.67
C GLU A 183 9.34 -3.44 -6.38
N ARG A 184 10.14 -3.69 -7.41
CA ARG A 184 11.55 -4.13 -7.30
C ARG A 184 12.49 -2.96 -7.06
N GLU A 185 12.10 -1.75 -7.44
CA GLU A 185 12.89 -0.51 -7.31
C GLU A 185 12.38 0.38 -6.18
N TYR A 186 11.07 0.38 -5.95
CA TYR A 186 10.39 1.23 -4.97
C TYR A 186 9.60 0.39 -3.97
N PHE A 187 10.01 0.40 -2.72
CA PHE A 187 9.22 -0.25 -1.67
C PHE A 187 8.00 0.62 -1.34
N THR A 188 6.79 0.03 -1.32
CA THR A 188 5.50 0.74 -1.25
C THR A 188 5.27 1.66 -2.46
N GLU A 189 5.42 1.09 -3.66
CA GLU A 189 5.17 1.73 -4.97
C GLU A 189 3.76 2.31 -5.09
N ASP A 190 2.80 1.74 -4.38
CA ASP A 190 1.41 2.17 -4.28
C ASP A 190 1.28 3.65 -3.88
N ASP A 191 2.15 4.17 -3.02
CA ASP A 191 2.15 5.58 -2.64
C ASP A 191 2.38 6.49 -3.86
N ILE A 192 3.29 6.10 -4.77
CA ILE A 192 3.60 6.85 -6.01
C ILE A 192 2.39 6.83 -6.94
N PHE A 193 1.81 5.65 -7.16
CA PHE A 193 0.60 5.50 -7.96
C PHE A 193 -0.53 6.38 -7.42
N ASN A 194 -0.83 6.27 -6.14
CA ASN A 194 -1.94 7.00 -5.51
C ASN A 194 -1.77 8.52 -5.55
N ILE A 195 -0.54 9.03 -5.42
CA ILE A 195 -0.26 10.47 -5.56
C ILE A 195 -0.53 10.94 -7.00
N LYS A 196 0.00 10.22 -8.00
CA LYS A 196 -0.20 10.56 -9.41
C LYS A 196 -1.67 10.50 -9.82
N TYR A 197 -2.36 9.45 -9.37
CA TYR A 197 -3.78 9.27 -9.63
C TYR A 197 -4.63 10.38 -8.98
N ALA A 198 -4.38 10.69 -7.69
CA ALA A 198 -5.11 11.74 -6.99
C ALA A 198 -5.01 13.11 -7.67
N LEU A 199 -3.91 13.40 -8.36
CA LEU A 199 -3.73 14.63 -9.11
C LEU A 199 -4.60 14.70 -10.38
N LYS A 200 -5.18 13.59 -10.84
CA LYS A 200 -6.15 13.57 -11.95
C LYS A 200 -7.59 13.76 -11.45
N CYS A 201 -7.82 13.47 -10.16
CA CYS A 201 -9.17 13.53 -9.59
C CYS A 201 -9.64 14.97 -9.39
N ASN A 202 -10.94 15.19 -9.59
CA ASN A 202 -11.65 16.40 -9.16
C ASN A 202 -12.29 16.18 -7.78
N LYS A 203 -12.72 14.94 -7.48
CA LYS A 203 -13.36 14.60 -6.22
C LYS A 203 -12.95 13.21 -5.74
N ILE A 204 -12.53 13.15 -4.46
CA ILE A 204 -12.17 11.92 -3.76
C ILE A 204 -13.07 11.78 -2.55
N SER A 205 -13.69 10.62 -2.35
CA SER A 205 -14.48 10.33 -1.14
C SER A 205 -13.84 9.24 -0.29
N ILE A 206 -14.06 9.33 1.03
CA ILE A 206 -13.65 8.33 2.01
C ILE A 206 -14.87 7.86 2.77
N ILE A 207 -15.07 6.56 2.82
CA ILE A 207 -16.03 5.89 3.68
C ILE A 207 -15.25 5.12 4.76
N ASP A 208 -15.36 5.54 6.02
CA ASP A 208 -14.65 4.88 7.14
C ASP A 208 -15.42 3.64 7.61
N VAL A 209 -15.69 2.74 6.65
CA VAL A 209 -16.31 1.43 6.86
C VAL A 209 -15.26 0.37 6.49
N PRO A 210 -14.91 -0.56 7.38
CA PRO A 210 -13.97 -1.62 7.06
C PRO A 210 -14.62 -2.65 6.14
N LEU A 211 -14.07 -2.79 4.92
CA LEU A 211 -14.64 -3.63 3.85
C LEU A 211 -13.62 -4.57 3.21
N TYR A 212 -12.35 -4.43 3.52
CA TYR A 212 -11.26 -5.24 3.01
C TYR A 212 -10.55 -5.95 4.15
N HIS A 213 -10.26 -7.25 4.02
CA HIS A 213 -9.51 -8.03 5.01
C HIS A 213 -8.06 -8.17 4.58
N TYR A 214 -7.18 -7.38 5.20
CA TYR A 214 -5.73 -7.51 5.03
C TYR A 214 -5.22 -8.64 5.93
N CYS A 215 -4.88 -9.76 5.29
CA CYS A 215 -4.53 -10.99 5.98
C CYS A 215 -3.04 -11.10 6.25
N PHE A 216 -2.68 -11.60 7.43
CA PHE A 216 -1.28 -11.86 7.75
C PHE A 216 -0.75 -13.04 6.94
N ASN A 217 0.26 -12.79 6.12
CA ASN A 217 1.00 -13.79 5.37
C ASN A 217 2.49 -13.64 5.69
N GLU A 218 3.11 -14.71 6.26
CA GLU A 218 4.53 -14.70 6.61
C GLU A 218 5.44 -14.51 5.38
N ASN A 219 4.99 -14.99 4.22
CA ASN A 219 5.73 -14.91 2.96
C ASN A 219 5.44 -13.63 2.16
N SER A 220 4.63 -12.70 2.71
CA SER A 220 4.31 -11.47 2.01
C SER A 220 5.56 -10.61 1.76
N LEU A 221 5.52 -9.83 0.69
CA LEU A 221 6.57 -8.88 0.34
C LEU A 221 6.86 -7.86 1.45
N SER A 222 5.86 -7.57 2.28
CA SER A 222 5.96 -6.60 3.37
C SER A 222 6.69 -7.14 4.59
N ASN A 223 6.56 -8.45 4.89
CA ASN A 223 7.05 -9.10 6.10
C ASN A 223 8.43 -9.73 5.94
N SER A 224 8.87 -10.02 4.73
CA SER A 224 10.16 -10.64 4.45
C SER A 224 11.33 -9.64 4.47
N TYR A 225 12.53 -10.14 4.85
CA TYR A 225 13.76 -9.36 4.72
C TYR A 225 14.05 -9.04 3.24
N ARG A 226 14.42 -7.78 2.96
CA ARG A 226 14.89 -7.34 1.65
C ARG A 226 16.23 -6.63 1.77
N LYS A 227 17.24 -7.09 1.03
CA LYS A 227 18.61 -6.58 1.09
C LYS A 227 18.72 -5.07 0.89
N ASN A 228 17.91 -4.49 -0.01
CA ASN A 228 18.00 -3.08 -0.40
C ASN A 228 16.77 -2.27 0.05
N LYS A 229 16.00 -2.74 1.06
CA LYS A 229 14.74 -2.10 1.48
C LYS A 229 14.91 -0.62 1.85
N PHE A 230 16.00 -0.27 2.54
CA PHE A 230 16.28 1.11 2.90
C PHE A 230 16.50 1.99 1.65
N ASP A 231 17.32 1.52 0.69
CA ASP A 231 17.59 2.27 -0.54
C ASP A 231 16.30 2.45 -1.36
N MET A 232 15.47 1.42 -1.46
CA MET A 232 14.17 1.49 -2.15
C MET A 232 13.24 2.51 -1.49
N LEU A 233 13.21 2.60 -0.16
CA LEU A 233 12.42 3.59 0.59
C LEU A 233 12.93 5.01 0.40
N ILE A 234 14.25 5.20 0.33
CA ILE A 234 14.85 6.50 0.02
C ILE A 234 14.57 6.91 -1.43
N HIS A 235 14.74 5.99 -2.39
CA HIS A 235 14.41 6.24 -3.81
C HIS A 235 12.95 6.67 -3.96
N ARG A 236 12.02 6.00 -3.25
CA ARG A 236 10.62 6.42 -3.23
C ARG A 236 10.45 7.83 -2.68
N ALA A 237 11.10 8.16 -1.57
CA ALA A 237 11.00 9.48 -0.96
C ALA A 237 11.55 10.57 -1.90
N ASP A 238 12.71 10.33 -2.51
CA ASP A 238 13.33 11.24 -3.48
C ASP A 238 12.43 11.41 -4.72
N TYR A 239 11.91 10.29 -5.27
CA TYR A 239 11.00 10.31 -6.41
C TYR A 239 9.75 11.16 -6.14
N ILE A 240 9.10 10.95 -4.98
CA ILE A 240 7.90 11.69 -4.60
C ILE A 240 8.23 13.19 -4.46
N CYS A 241 9.33 13.53 -3.77
CA CYS A 241 9.75 14.93 -3.61
C CYS A 241 10.00 15.61 -4.95
N ASP A 242 10.72 14.94 -5.84
CA ASP A 242 11.04 15.48 -7.18
C ASP A 242 9.80 15.57 -8.06
N TYR A 243 8.91 14.60 -7.96
CA TYR A 243 7.64 14.63 -8.70
C TYR A 243 6.77 15.81 -8.25
N LEU A 244 6.53 15.97 -6.94
CA LEU A 244 5.75 17.08 -6.40
C LEU A 244 6.37 18.43 -6.78
N LYS A 245 7.71 18.56 -6.72
CA LYS A 245 8.42 19.77 -7.13
C LYS A 245 8.23 20.08 -8.61
N ARG A 246 8.33 19.08 -9.50
CA ARG A 246 8.07 19.25 -10.94
C ARG A 246 6.64 19.68 -11.22
N GLN A 247 5.68 19.17 -10.46
CA GLN A 247 4.27 19.59 -10.53
C GLN A 247 4.01 20.95 -9.86
N ARG A 248 5.04 21.62 -9.29
CA ARG A 248 4.93 22.87 -8.54
C ARG A 248 3.97 22.80 -7.35
N LEU A 249 3.87 21.63 -6.74
CA LEU A 249 3.01 21.37 -5.60
C LEU A 249 3.78 21.53 -4.29
N SER A 250 3.15 22.23 -3.33
CA SER A 250 3.71 22.41 -2.00
C SER A 250 2.98 21.49 -1.02
N VAL A 251 3.74 20.68 -0.31
CA VAL A 251 3.29 19.84 0.81
C VAL A 251 4.01 20.24 2.08
N SER A 252 3.43 19.93 3.22
CA SER A 252 3.98 20.35 4.51
C SER A 252 5.36 19.71 4.78
N ASN A 253 6.29 20.52 5.27
CA ASN A 253 7.68 20.11 5.48
C ASN A 253 7.81 18.97 6.51
N ASP A 254 6.92 18.89 7.49
CA ASP A 254 6.90 17.80 8.47
C ASP A 254 6.57 16.43 7.84
N ARG A 255 5.71 16.39 6.81
CA ARG A 255 5.44 15.17 6.03
C ARG A 255 6.69 14.71 5.29
N ILE A 256 7.41 15.63 4.64
CA ILE A 256 8.67 15.32 3.95
C ILE A 256 9.72 14.82 4.94
N ILE A 257 9.91 15.52 6.08
CA ILE A 257 10.84 15.10 7.13
C ILE A 257 10.52 13.67 7.58
N MET A 258 9.26 13.39 7.89
CA MET A 258 8.85 12.09 8.39
C MET A 258 8.92 11.00 7.34
N MET A 259 8.82 11.31 6.05
CA MET A 259 9.00 10.33 4.97
C MET A 259 10.43 9.76 4.99
N TYR A 260 11.47 10.61 5.10
CA TYR A 260 12.86 10.16 5.22
C TYR A 260 13.17 9.48 6.55
N LEU A 261 12.62 9.98 7.66
CA LEU A 261 12.83 9.35 8.96
C LEU A 261 12.08 8.01 9.08
N SER A 262 10.92 7.88 8.45
CA SER A 262 10.23 6.59 8.35
C SER A 262 11.02 5.59 7.51
N ALA A 263 11.66 6.01 6.42
CA ALA A 263 12.57 5.17 5.65
C ALA A 263 13.73 4.64 6.50
N LEU A 264 14.33 5.49 7.35
CA LEU A 264 15.36 5.07 8.31
C LEU A 264 14.81 4.01 9.28
N PHE A 265 13.66 4.26 9.91
CA PHE A 265 13.13 3.33 10.92
C PHE A 265 12.69 2.00 10.31
N LEU A 266 12.08 2.01 9.13
CA LEU A 266 11.71 0.79 8.41
C LEU A 266 12.93 0.03 7.88
N GLY A 267 13.97 0.72 7.45
CA GLY A 267 15.25 0.12 7.09
C GLY A 267 15.91 -0.56 8.30
N ILE A 268 15.88 0.08 9.46
CA ILE A 268 16.36 -0.50 10.72
C ILE A 268 15.56 -1.74 11.12
N ASP A 269 14.22 -1.70 11.03
CA ASP A 269 13.37 -2.85 11.33
C ASP A 269 13.70 -4.02 10.39
N ASN A 270 13.96 -3.74 9.11
CA ASN A 270 14.38 -4.76 8.15
C ASN A 270 15.71 -5.43 8.51
N GLU A 271 16.71 -4.67 8.97
CA GLU A 271 18.00 -5.25 9.36
C GLU A 271 17.91 -6.08 10.66
N VAL A 272 16.95 -5.79 11.52
CA VAL A 272 16.67 -6.60 12.72
C VAL A 272 16.20 -8.00 12.35
N LEU A 273 15.48 -8.18 11.25
CA LEU A 273 15.01 -9.50 10.77
C LEU A 273 16.15 -10.48 10.48
N LEU A 274 17.36 -10.00 10.18
CA LEU A 274 18.54 -10.86 9.98
C LEU A 274 19.08 -11.45 11.27
N GLY A 275 18.71 -10.96 12.46
CA GLY A 275 19.16 -11.46 13.73
C GLY A 275 20.64 -11.19 14.08
N ASN A 276 21.40 -10.48 13.24
CA ASN A 276 22.83 -10.24 13.41
C ASN A 276 23.11 -8.82 13.91
N LYS A 277 23.50 -8.70 15.20
CA LYS A 277 23.75 -7.42 15.88
C LYS A 277 24.90 -6.61 15.28
N GLU A 278 25.97 -7.26 14.83
CA GLU A 278 27.13 -6.56 14.26
C GLU A 278 26.79 -5.98 12.88
N SER A 279 26.15 -6.77 12.03
CA SER A 279 25.65 -6.32 10.74
C SER A 279 24.66 -5.17 10.92
N PHE A 280 23.70 -5.31 11.82
CA PHE A 280 22.74 -4.27 12.20
C PHE A 280 23.41 -2.95 12.56
N ARG A 281 24.43 -2.98 13.47
CA ARG A 281 25.14 -1.78 13.87
C ARG A 281 25.80 -1.07 12.69
N LYS A 282 26.52 -1.82 11.84
CA LYS A 282 27.18 -1.26 10.62
C LYS A 282 26.16 -0.60 9.70
N LYS A 283 25.07 -1.28 9.43
CA LYS A 283 23.99 -0.79 8.56
C LYS A 283 23.29 0.44 9.13
N ALA A 284 22.95 0.44 10.43
CA ALA A 284 22.33 1.58 11.09
C ALA A 284 23.19 2.85 11.00
N ILE A 285 24.51 2.73 11.16
CA ILE A 285 25.45 3.85 10.99
C ILE A 285 25.41 4.35 9.55
N THR A 286 25.51 3.47 8.55
CA THR A 286 25.47 3.84 7.13
C THR A 286 24.17 4.57 6.79
N MET A 287 23.02 4.05 7.25
CA MET A 287 21.71 4.66 7.00
C MET A 287 21.59 6.07 7.59
N MET A 288 22.15 6.30 8.80
CA MET A 288 22.14 7.62 9.44
C MET A 288 23.04 8.64 8.72
N GLU A 289 24.12 8.18 8.09
CA GLU A 289 25.05 9.06 7.34
C GLU A 289 24.52 9.39 5.92
N TYR A 290 23.45 8.72 5.47
CA TYR A 290 22.83 9.02 4.18
C TYR A 290 22.38 10.49 4.14
N SER A 291 22.71 11.21 3.08
CA SER A 291 22.58 12.69 3.03
C SER A 291 21.16 13.17 3.33
N SER A 292 20.15 12.55 2.71
CA SER A 292 18.74 12.89 2.92
C SER A 292 18.28 12.61 4.34
N VAL A 293 18.74 11.49 4.96
CA VAL A 293 18.43 11.16 6.36
C VAL A 293 19.13 12.14 7.30
N LYS A 294 20.43 12.36 7.13
CA LYS A 294 21.24 13.23 7.97
C LYS A 294 20.69 14.66 8.02
N LYS A 295 20.20 15.17 6.89
CA LYS A 295 19.54 16.48 6.79
C LYS A 295 18.35 16.59 7.75
N HIS A 296 17.58 15.52 7.93
CA HIS A 296 16.34 15.47 8.71
C HIS A 296 16.52 14.86 10.11
N PHE A 297 17.64 14.20 10.41
CA PHE A 297 17.95 13.57 11.69
C PHE A 297 18.36 14.60 12.75
N LYS A 298 17.43 15.49 13.14
CA LYS A 298 17.63 16.61 14.06
C LYS A 298 16.68 16.52 15.25
N LEU A 299 17.15 16.92 16.44
CA LEU A 299 16.34 16.91 17.67
C LEU A 299 15.08 17.78 17.56
N SER A 300 15.13 18.88 16.78
CA SER A 300 13.96 19.73 16.49
C SER A 300 12.78 18.99 15.82
N ASN A 301 13.04 17.82 15.21
CA ASN A 301 12.02 17.02 14.50
C ASN A 301 11.32 15.98 15.39
N LEU A 302 11.74 15.84 16.65
CA LEU A 302 11.11 14.91 17.62
C LEU A 302 9.59 15.19 17.79
N LYS A 303 9.18 16.45 17.67
CA LYS A 303 7.77 16.86 17.79
C LYS A 303 6.85 16.22 16.74
N TYR A 304 7.40 15.76 15.62
CA TYR A 304 6.64 15.11 14.55
C TYR A 304 6.52 13.59 14.71
N MET A 305 7.27 13.00 15.65
CA MET A 305 7.42 11.55 15.81
C MET A 305 6.45 10.98 16.84
N SER A 306 6.05 9.72 16.65
CA SER A 306 5.41 8.92 17.68
C SER A 306 6.38 8.63 18.84
N ASN A 307 5.86 8.28 20.02
CA ASN A 307 6.68 7.97 21.18
C ASN A 307 7.70 6.82 20.90
N SER A 308 7.28 5.80 20.17
CA SER A 308 8.17 4.68 19.79
C SER A 308 9.26 5.11 18.81
N SER A 309 8.96 6.04 17.91
CA SER A 309 9.94 6.61 16.98
C SER A 309 10.93 7.55 17.70
N ILE A 310 10.46 8.33 18.69
CA ILE A 310 11.32 9.15 19.55
C ILE A 310 12.35 8.29 20.27
N LEU A 311 11.91 7.19 20.90
CA LEU A 311 12.83 6.28 21.58
C LEU A 311 13.91 5.76 20.62
N SER A 312 13.50 5.30 19.43
CA SER A 312 14.44 4.79 18.43
C SER A 312 15.40 5.87 17.94
N PHE A 313 14.91 7.07 17.72
CA PHE A 313 15.72 8.22 17.34
C PHE A 313 16.78 8.53 18.40
N LEU A 314 16.39 8.58 19.68
CA LEU A 314 17.32 8.86 20.79
C LEU A 314 18.37 7.75 20.95
N LEU A 315 17.98 6.49 20.85
CA LEU A 315 18.92 5.36 20.92
C LEU A 315 19.92 5.38 19.77
N LEU A 316 19.50 5.72 18.54
CA LEU A 316 20.41 5.93 17.42
C LEU A 316 21.35 7.12 17.67
N LYS A 317 20.83 8.25 18.13
CA LYS A 317 21.59 9.47 18.39
C LYS A 317 22.66 9.25 19.48
N LEU A 318 22.32 8.49 20.51
CA LEU A 318 23.20 8.12 21.62
C LEU A 318 24.08 6.89 21.34
N ARG A 319 23.93 6.29 20.14
CA ARG A 319 24.68 5.11 19.69
C ARG A 319 24.42 3.83 20.51
N PHE A 320 23.25 3.71 21.15
CA PHE A 320 22.85 2.52 21.88
C PHE A 320 22.26 1.44 20.92
N TYR A 321 23.05 1.02 19.93
CA TYR A 321 22.61 0.12 18.87
C TYR A 321 22.15 -1.25 19.37
N ASN A 322 22.84 -1.83 20.37
CA ASN A 322 22.48 -3.13 20.92
C ASN A 322 21.10 -3.09 21.62
N LEU A 323 20.85 -2.05 22.42
CA LEU A 323 19.56 -1.86 23.07
C LEU A 323 18.44 -1.62 22.05
N LEU A 324 18.70 -0.83 21.03
CA LEU A 324 17.74 -0.62 19.93
C LEU A 324 17.42 -1.94 19.23
N PHE A 325 18.42 -2.76 18.93
CA PHE A 325 18.23 -4.07 18.33
C PHE A 325 17.31 -4.96 19.15
N GLU A 326 17.54 -5.08 20.47
CA GLU A 326 16.70 -5.91 21.37
C GLU A 326 15.25 -5.40 21.42
N ILE A 327 15.05 -4.09 21.58
CA ILE A 327 13.71 -3.48 21.63
C ILE A 327 12.94 -3.75 20.32
N ARG A 328 13.62 -3.60 19.16
CA ARG A 328 12.99 -3.81 17.86
C ARG A 328 12.75 -5.29 17.57
N SER A 329 13.66 -6.18 17.95
CA SER A 329 13.50 -7.64 17.86
C SER A 329 12.27 -8.11 18.65
N ASN A 330 12.12 -7.67 19.89
CA ASN A 330 10.97 -8.02 20.71
C ASN A 330 9.65 -7.51 20.11
N ARG A 331 9.66 -6.30 19.57
CA ARG A 331 8.48 -5.74 18.91
C ARG A 331 8.08 -6.51 17.65
N LEU A 332 9.03 -6.98 16.84
CA LEU A 332 8.76 -7.73 15.62
C LEU A 332 8.28 -9.17 15.90
N ARG A 333 8.73 -9.76 17.02
CA ARG A 333 8.23 -11.08 17.46
C ARG A 333 6.80 -11.04 18.00
N ASN A 334 6.35 -9.89 18.48
CA ASN A 334 5.02 -9.70 19.08
C ASN A 334 4.02 -9.06 18.10
N LYS A 335 4.34 -9.00 16.82
CA LYS A 335 3.44 -8.63 15.71
C LYS A 335 2.93 -9.87 14.98
#